data_17432ae3a98dd17f5c7347ab896c694f
#
_entry.id   17432ae3a98dd17f5c7347ab896c694f
#
_cell.length_a   1.000
_cell.length_b   1.000
_cell.length_c   1.000
_cell.angle_alpha   90.00
_cell.angle_beta   90.00
_cell.angle_gamma   90.00
#
_symmetry.space_group_name_H-M   'P 1'
#
loop_
_entity.id
_entity.type
_entity.pdbx_description
1 polymer ?
#
loop_
_entity_poly.entity_id
_entity_poly.type
_entity_poly.pdbx_seq_one_letter_code
_entity_poly.pdbx_strand_id
1 'polypeptide(L)'
;MKNKILAALLTITLAGVMTGCGNSSGGGNTDTSAAKSSGSIADSGTKSEDTMLGADSATMRLKVGTTTAPEGHYVKGLQEMQKLLEEYSSGEMTLDIYPNSQLGNERDMMENVGMGVQEMCLISTGPIPNFVSDFAVLDLPYLFEDEEHAYEVLDGEVGTSLLQQLDSQGIKGVGFWENGFREVTNDKKEIKTPDDLKGMKIRTMENSVHMETYQSLGATATPMAWSEIFTALQQGTVDGQENPIAIIESAKVYEVQKYVSMIDIFYSPCVLMIAQSTYDGFTDAQKEAFDKAAEEAKDYQRDYSSNYNKEAIENMRDAGVTVTEVDKAVWKDAASAVYDRLDSLKLNKELVEKIQSSN
;
A
#
# COMPACT_ATOMS: atom_id res chain seq x y z
N MET A 1 13.62 -55.92 13.21
CA MET A 1 13.94 -56.40 11.85
C MET A 1 13.98 -55.14 10.98
N LYS A 2 15.09 -54.52 10.80
CA LYS A 2 16.09 -54.54 9.70
C LYS A 2 15.43 -54.49 8.30
N ASN A 3 15.55 -53.33 7.58
CA ASN A 3 16.13 -53.20 6.25
C ASN A 3 15.92 -51.72 5.77
N LYS A 4 16.96 -50.95 5.60
CA LYS A 4 17.97 -50.72 4.52
C LYS A 4 17.42 -49.75 3.44
N ILE A 5 17.80 -48.52 3.53
CA ILE A 5 18.61 -47.61 2.70
C ILE A 5 18.74 -48.00 1.24
N LEU A 6 18.35 -47.09 0.32
CA LEU A 6 19.01 -46.92 -0.98
C LEU A 6 19.06 -45.45 -1.38
N ALA A 7 20.27 -44.89 -1.33
CA ALA A 7 20.59 -43.57 -1.92
C ALA A 7 21.03 -43.80 -3.39
N ALA A 8 20.54 -42.97 -4.28
CA ALA A 8 21.05 -42.87 -5.65
C ALA A 8 21.59 -41.47 -5.89
N LEU A 9 22.91 -41.38 -5.93
CA LEU A 9 23.68 -40.24 -6.44
C LEU A 9 23.61 -40.25 -7.98
N LEU A 10 23.27 -39.11 -8.57
CA LEU A 10 23.47 -38.89 -10.01
C LEU A 10 24.44 -37.73 -10.18
N THR A 11 25.68 -38.06 -10.52
CA THR A 11 26.74 -37.13 -10.96
C THR A 11 26.58 -36.88 -12.46
N ILE A 12 26.49 -35.62 -12.89
CA ILE A 12 26.61 -35.22 -14.29
C ILE A 12 27.87 -34.36 -14.45
N THR A 13 28.80 -34.89 -15.23
CA THR A 13 30.10 -34.34 -15.60
C THR A 13 29.98 -33.19 -16.60
N LEU A 14 30.79 -32.15 -16.34
CA LEU A 14 31.07 -31.05 -17.27
C LEU A 14 32.07 -31.52 -18.33
N ALA A 15 31.78 -31.25 -19.59
CA ALA A 15 32.78 -31.32 -20.67
C ALA A 15 32.81 -29.96 -21.38
N GLY A 16 33.92 -29.27 -21.24
CA GLY A 16 34.25 -28.04 -21.97
C GLY A 16 34.83 -28.34 -23.36
N VAL A 17 34.58 -27.44 -24.29
CA VAL A 17 35.35 -27.34 -25.52
C VAL A 17 35.71 -25.87 -25.75
N MET A 18 36.99 -25.58 -25.65
CA MET A 18 37.65 -24.39 -26.19
C MET A 18 38.22 -24.70 -27.58
N THR A 19 38.05 -23.80 -28.52
CA THR A 19 38.97 -23.49 -29.69
C THR A 19 38.31 -22.36 -30.47
N GLY A 20 38.95 -21.35 -31.00
CA GLY A 20 40.33 -20.96 -31.14
C GLY A 20 40.37 -19.68 -32.00
N CYS A 21 41.47 -18.96 -31.88
CA CYS A 21 41.77 -17.69 -32.48
C CYS A 21 41.80 -17.68 -34.03
N GLY A 22 41.55 -16.50 -34.62
CA GLY A 22 41.88 -16.21 -36.01
C GLY A 22 41.91 -14.71 -36.28
N ASN A 23 43.14 -14.17 -36.33
CA ASN A 23 43.48 -12.79 -36.64
C ASN A 23 43.74 -12.66 -38.13
N SER A 24 43.27 -11.62 -38.81
CA SER A 24 44.09 -10.99 -39.89
C SER A 24 43.55 -9.63 -40.32
N SER A 25 44.48 -8.74 -40.41
CA SER A 25 44.56 -7.38 -40.85
C SER A 25 44.29 -7.16 -42.34
N GLY A 26 43.86 -5.95 -42.71
CA GLY A 26 43.98 -5.46 -44.10
C GLY A 26 43.24 -4.12 -44.28
N GLY A 27 44.02 -3.06 -44.42
CA GLY A 27 43.64 -1.68 -44.55
C GLY A 27 43.22 -1.26 -45.96
N GLY A 28 42.77 -0.02 -46.09
CA GLY A 28 42.48 0.65 -47.36
C GLY A 28 41.72 1.96 -47.15
N ASN A 29 42.48 3.04 -47.17
CA ASN A 29 42.03 4.44 -47.27
C ASN A 29 41.34 4.70 -48.60
N THR A 30 40.33 5.56 -48.71
CA THR A 30 40.30 6.69 -49.65
C THR A 30 39.14 7.66 -49.34
N ASP A 31 39.49 8.94 -49.47
CA ASP A 31 38.67 10.17 -49.35
C ASP A 31 37.48 10.26 -50.34
N THR A 32 36.43 11.01 -50.02
CA THR A 32 36.13 12.36 -50.49
C THR A 32 34.64 12.69 -50.44
N SER A 33 34.40 13.89 -49.93
CA SER A 33 33.49 14.94 -50.36
C SER A 33 32.00 14.94 -49.99
N ALA A 34 31.67 16.06 -49.42
CA ALA A 34 30.48 16.70 -48.96
C ALA A 34 29.23 16.67 -49.84
N ALA A 35 28.07 16.58 -49.20
CA ALA A 35 26.88 17.37 -49.59
C ALA A 35 25.98 17.58 -48.35
N LYS A 36 25.69 18.85 -48.07
CA LYS A 36 24.69 19.33 -47.13
C LYS A 36 23.29 19.04 -47.64
N SER A 37 22.44 18.47 -46.83
CA SER A 37 20.98 18.68 -46.92
C SER A 37 20.37 18.73 -45.54
N SER A 38 19.81 19.88 -45.24
CA SER A 38 19.04 20.15 -44.05
C SER A 38 17.68 19.43 -44.11
N GLY A 39 17.41 18.59 -43.10
CA GLY A 39 16.09 18.01 -42.89
C GLY A 39 15.89 17.90 -41.37
N SER A 40 15.10 18.82 -40.83
CA SER A 40 14.65 18.79 -39.47
C SER A 40 13.69 17.61 -39.30
N ILE A 41 14.08 16.59 -38.58
CA ILE A 41 13.15 15.59 -38.06
C ILE A 41 12.98 15.91 -36.58
N ALA A 42 11.76 16.24 -36.22
CA ALA A 42 11.32 16.42 -34.85
C ALA A 42 11.51 15.07 -34.12
N ASP A 43 12.42 15.05 -33.19
CA ASP A 43 12.61 13.97 -32.25
C ASP A 43 11.47 14.05 -31.22
N SER A 44 10.43 13.22 -31.42
CA SER A 44 9.43 12.94 -30.42
C SER A 44 9.97 11.84 -29.50
N GLY A 45 10.98 12.18 -28.75
CA GLY A 45 11.43 11.37 -27.63
C GLY A 45 10.39 11.46 -26.52
N THR A 46 9.54 10.45 -26.44
CA THR A 46 8.77 10.16 -25.24
C THR A 46 9.79 9.83 -24.15
N LYS A 47 10.17 10.82 -23.36
CA LYS A 47 10.80 10.58 -22.07
C LYS A 47 9.75 9.89 -21.22
N SER A 48 9.97 8.62 -20.93
CA SER A 48 9.42 8.01 -19.74
C SER A 48 10.00 8.81 -18.56
N GLU A 49 9.19 9.67 -17.98
CA GLU A 49 9.48 10.33 -16.71
C GLU A 49 9.51 9.26 -15.64
N ASP A 50 10.68 8.69 -15.44
CA ASP A 50 11.02 7.90 -14.26
C ASP A 50 11.15 8.92 -13.11
N THR A 51 10.11 9.03 -12.33
CA THR A 51 9.80 10.13 -11.43
C THR A 51 10.57 9.98 -10.12
N MET A 52 11.80 10.46 -10.07
CA MET A 52 12.30 11.04 -8.83
C MET A 52 11.78 12.48 -8.75
N LEU A 53 10.73 12.68 -7.97
CA LEU A 53 10.16 14.00 -7.72
C LEU A 53 10.89 14.61 -6.52
N GLY A 54 11.73 15.57 -6.73
CA GLY A 54 12.41 16.34 -5.71
C GLY A 54 13.13 17.55 -6.29
N ALA A 55 13.23 18.64 -5.53
CA ALA A 55 14.00 19.80 -5.95
C ALA A 55 15.48 19.45 -6.08
N ASP A 56 16.07 19.66 -7.27
CA ASP A 56 17.48 19.32 -7.56
C ASP A 56 18.50 20.01 -6.63
N SER A 57 18.07 21.04 -5.90
CA SER A 57 18.91 21.85 -5.01
C SER A 57 18.72 21.57 -3.52
N ALA A 58 17.76 20.70 -3.12
CA ALA A 58 17.51 20.44 -1.71
C ALA A 58 18.71 19.77 -1.04
N THR A 59 19.06 20.24 0.15
CA THR A 59 20.18 19.72 0.95
C THR A 59 19.77 18.54 1.82
N MET A 60 18.46 18.42 2.12
CA MET A 60 17.86 17.31 2.87
C MET A 60 16.80 16.63 2.03
N ARG A 61 17.00 15.36 1.74
CA ARG A 61 16.10 14.53 0.95
C ARG A 61 15.60 13.37 1.81
N LEU A 62 14.29 13.28 2.00
CA LEU A 62 13.66 12.25 2.80
C LEU A 62 13.04 11.19 1.86
N LYS A 63 13.57 9.98 1.90
CA LYS A 63 12.99 8.86 1.13
C LYS A 63 11.72 8.40 1.79
N VAL A 64 10.62 8.43 1.05
CA VAL A 64 9.33 7.93 1.50
C VAL A 64 8.85 6.81 0.59
N GLY A 65 8.65 5.63 1.17
CA GLY A 65 8.14 4.46 0.45
C GLY A 65 6.65 4.25 0.66
N THR A 66 5.99 3.73 -0.37
CA THR A 66 4.61 3.24 -0.29
C THR A 66 4.40 2.05 -1.23
N THR A 67 3.39 1.23 -0.95
CA THR A 67 3.03 0.08 -1.79
C THR A 67 2.12 0.43 -2.95
N THR A 68 1.49 1.62 -2.92
CA THR A 68 0.50 2.03 -3.91
C THR A 68 1.11 2.40 -5.26
N ALA A 69 0.29 2.35 -6.30
CA ALA A 69 0.67 2.75 -7.66
C ALA A 69 1.00 4.26 -7.74
N PRO A 70 1.82 4.70 -8.72
CA PRO A 70 2.17 6.12 -8.90
C PRO A 70 0.96 7.05 -9.05
N GLU A 71 -0.14 6.54 -9.60
CA GLU A 71 -1.39 7.29 -9.79
C GLU A 71 -2.30 7.25 -8.55
N GLY A 72 -1.98 6.41 -7.56
CA GLY A 72 -2.79 6.20 -6.37
C GLY A 72 -2.80 7.41 -5.43
N HIS A 73 -3.87 7.50 -4.64
CA HIS A 73 -4.15 8.61 -3.74
C HIS A 73 -3.05 8.86 -2.68
N TYR A 74 -2.33 7.83 -2.23
CA TYR A 74 -1.17 8.02 -1.33
C TYR A 74 -0.07 8.84 -2.00
N VAL A 75 0.27 8.48 -3.26
CA VAL A 75 1.32 9.18 -3.99
C VAL A 75 0.92 10.62 -4.30
N LYS A 76 -0.36 10.87 -4.60
CA LYS A 76 -0.87 12.23 -4.82
C LYS A 76 -0.75 13.09 -3.56
N GLY A 77 -1.08 12.52 -2.39
CA GLY A 77 -0.86 13.19 -1.10
C GLY A 77 0.61 13.46 -0.82
N LEU A 78 1.49 12.47 -1.06
CA LEU A 78 2.93 12.65 -0.88
C LEU A 78 3.52 13.69 -1.85
N GLN A 79 3.01 13.80 -3.07
CA GLN A 79 3.39 14.85 -4.03
C GLN A 79 2.99 16.25 -3.54
N GLU A 80 1.81 16.39 -2.95
CA GLU A 80 1.41 17.67 -2.35
C GLU A 80 2.27 17.97 -1.11
N MET A 81 2.54 16.97 -0.24
CA MET A 81 3.46 17.14 0.88
C MET A 81 4.85 17.57 0.43
N GLN A 82 5.38 17.00 -0.64
CA GLN A 82 6.66 17.39 -1.23
C GLN A 82 6.67 18.86 -1.60
N LYS A 83 5.67 19.31 -2.33
CA LYS A 83 5.53 20.70 -2.77
C LYS A 83 5.44 21.67 -1.58
N LEU A 84 4.61 21.35 -0.59
CA LEU A 84 4.44 22.16 0.62
C LEU A 84 5.73 22.18 1.46
N LEU A 85 6.40 21.04 1.59
CA LEU A 85 7.68 20.93 2.32
C LEU A 85 8.78 21.78 1.67
N GLU A 86 8.89 21.76 0.34
CA GLU A 86 9.80 22.60 -0.41
C GLU A 86 9.50 24.09 -0.22
N GLU A 87 8.22 24.46 -0.22
CA GLU A 87 7.77 25.84 0.01
C GLU A 87 8.11 26.30 1.44
N TYR A 88 7.71 25.54 2.47
CA TYR A 88 7.87 25.93 3.87
C TYR A 88 9.31 25.88 4.36
N SER A 89 10.13 24.98 3.78
CA SER A 89 11.56 24.92 4.07
C SER A 89 12.41 25.84 3.19
N SER A 90 11.80 26.67 2.33
CA SER A 90 12.51 27.51 1.35
C SER A 90 13.46 26.69 0.43
N GLY A 91 13.07 25.48 0.09
CA GLY A 91 13.81 24.55 -0.77
C GLY A 91 14.91 23.77 -0.06
N GLU A 92 15.00 23.84 1.26
CA GLU A 92 16.02 23.09 2.00
C GLU A 92 15.68 21.60 2.09
N MET A 93 14.39 21.25 2.23
CA MET A 93 13.88 19.89 2.40
C MET A 93 13.01 19.46 1.22
N THR A 94 13.11 18.19 0.82
CA THR A 94 12.23 17.58 -0.20
C THR A 94 11.98 16.11 0.10
N LEU A 95 10.97 15.52 -0.56
CA LEU A 95 10.70 14.09 -0.53
C LEU A 95 11.24 13.40 -1.79
N ASP A 96 11.82 12.21 -1.63
CA ASP A 96 12.04 11.23 -2.70
C ASP A 96 10.98 10.14 -2.56
N ILE A 97 10.00 10.12 -3.47
CA ILE A 97 8.82 9.26 -3.37
C ILE A 97 9.06 7.95 -4.13
N TYR A 98 8.93 6.82 -3.45
CA TYR A 98 9.13 5.47 -3.99
C TYR A 98 7.81 4.67 -3.94
N PRO A 99 7.00 4.69 -5.00
CA PRO A 99 5.75 3.94 -5.12
C PRO A 99 5.99 2.45 -5.45
N ASN A 100 4.88 1.68 -5.62
CA ASN A 100 4.92 0.30 -6.09
C ASN A 100 5.84 -0.63 -5.30
N SER A 101 5.92 -0.48 -3.99
CA SER A 101 6.77 -1.32 -3.12
C SER A 101 8.27 -1.30 -3.50
N GLN A 102 8.77 -0.22 -4.09
CA GLN A 102 10.19 -0.13 -4.48
C GLN A 102 11.15 -0.23 -3.28
N LEU A 103 10.69 0.14 -2.08
CA LEU A 103 11.46 0.02 -0.84
C LEU A 103 11.06 -1.19 0.01
N GLY A 104 10.31 -2.13 -0.54
CA GLY A 104 9.79 -3.31 0.15
C GLY A 104 8.27 -3.27 0.34
N ASN A 105 7.71 -4.32 0.97
CA ASN A 105 6.31 -4.33 1.37
C ASN A 105 6.09 -3.45 2.62
N GLU A 106 4.84 -3.30 3.07
CA GLU A 106 4.50 -2.41 4.19
C GLU A 106 5.24 -2.77 5.48
N ARG A 107 5.35 -4.07 5.76
CA ARG A 107 6.07 -4.57 6.93
C ARG A 107 7.58 -4.27 6.84
N ASP A 108 8.20 -4.54 5.69
CA ASP A 108 9.63 -4.26 5.46
C ASP A 108 9.92 -2.78 5.63
N MET A 109 9.08 -1.91 5.07
CA MET A 109 9.24 -0.46 5.18
C MET A 109 9.09 0.02 6.62
N MET A 110 8.10 -0.50 7.37
CA MET A 110 7.94 -0.16 8.79
C MET A 110 9.17 -0.58 9.62
N GLU A 111 9.69 -1.79 9.41
CA GLU A 111 10.91 -2.27 10.07
C GLU A 111 12.13 -1.39 9.72
N ASN A 112 12.29 -1.01 8.44
CA ASN A 112 13.38 -0.16 7.99
C ASN A 112 13.31 1.25 8.58
N VAL A 113 12.10 1.84 8.68
CA VAL A 113 11.89 3.15 9.32
C VAL A 113 12.22 3.06 10.82
N GLY A 114 11.74 2.02 11.51
CA GLY A 114 12.04 1.80 12.93
C GLY A 114 13.53 1.65 13.23
N MET A 115 14.29 1.07 12.31
CA MET A 115 15.76 0.94 12.41
C MET A 115 16.52 2.20 11.95
N GLY A 116 15.85 3.21 11.40
CA GLY A 116 16.46 4.41 10.84
C GLY A 116 17.24 4.16 9.53
N VAL A 117 16.96 3.05 8.82
CA VAL A 117 17.55 2.71 7.51
C VAL A 117 16.83 3.41 6.38
N GLN A 118 15.53 3.65 6.57
CA GLN A 118 14.65 4.41 5.68
C GLN A 118 14.08 5.58 6.47
N GLU A 119 14.01 6.76 5.85
CA GLU A 119 13.54 7.95 6.53
C GLU A 119 12.03 7.91 6.82
N MET A 120 11.20 7.55 5.82
CA MET A 120 9.74 7.64 5.91
C MET A 120 9.03 6.52 5.18
N CYS A 121 7.81 6.22 5.61
CA CYS A 121 6.85 5.41 4.84
C CYS A 121 5.42 5.92 5.03
N LEU A 122 4.58 5.65 4.03
CA LEU A 122 3.12 5.81 4.09
C LEU A 122 2.51 4.44 3.80
N ILE A 123 1.98 3.79 4.83
CA ILE A 123 1.48 2.41 4.76
C ILE A 123 0.12 2.28 5.41
N SER A 124 -0.66 1.26 5.03
CA SER A 124 -1.93 0.95 5.70
C SER A 124 -1.71 0.48 7.15
N THR A 125 -2.73 0.61 7.98
CA THR A 125 -2.67 0.13 9.38
C THR A 125 -2.66 -1.39 9.49
N GLY A 126 -3.06 -2.12 8.46
CA GLY A 126 -3.24 -3.58 8.51
C GLY A 126 -2.08 -4.39 9.08
N PRO A 127 -0.81 -4.20 8.69
CA PRO A 127 0.31 -4.93 9.26
C PRO A 127 0.82 -4.36 10.60
N ILE A 128 0.45 -3.14 11.00
CA ILE A 128 0.95 -2.46 12.21
C ILE A 128 0.68 -3.25 13.50
N PRO A 129 -0.45 -3.97 13.68
CA PRO A 129 -0.70 -4.75 14.88
C PRO A 129 0.36 -5.81 15.20
N ASN A 130 1.15 -6.23 14.22
CA ASN A 130 2.26 -7.16 14.45
C ASN A 130 3.44 -6.51 15.21
N PHE A 131 3.44 -5.19 15.34
CA PHE A 131 4.45 -4.37 16.04
C PHE A 131 3.83 -3.65 17.25
N VAL A 132 2.65 -3.08 17.08
CA VAL A 132 1.90 -2.34 18.08
C VAL A 132 0.46 -2.86 18.10
N SER A 133 0.16 -3.76 19.05
CA SER A 133 -1.08 -4.54 19.07
C SER A 133 -2.37 -3.71 19.12
N ASP A 134 -2.36 -2.54 19.76
CA ASP A 134 -3.55 -1.71 19.90
C ASP A 134 -4.10 -1.19 18.56
N PHE A 135 -3.27 -1.11 17.51
CA PHE A 135 -3.73 -0.77 16.17
C PHE A 135 -4.76 -1.77 15.61
N ALA A 136 -4.76 -3.02 16.09
CA ALA A 136 -5.72 -4.03 15.64
C ALA A 136 -7.18 -3.65 15.92
N VAL A 137 -7.43 -2.74 16.86
CA VAL A 137 -8.79 -2.26 17.15
C VAL A 137 -9.38 -1.53 15.94
N LEU A 138 -8.57 -0.80 15.17
CA LEU A 138 -9.01 -0.05 13.99
C LEU A 138 -9.56 -0.95 12.86
N ASP A 139 -9.20 -2.23 12.88
CA ASP A 139 -9.57 -3.22 11.86
C ASP A 139 -10.85 -3.99 12.22
N LEU A 140 -11.57 -3.62 13.30
CA LEU A 140 -12.87 -4.23 13.63
C LEU A 140 -13.90 -3.89 12.55
N PRO A 141 -14.69 -4.88 12.11
CA PRO A 141 -15.67 -4.65 11.06
C PRO A 141 -16.75 -3.68 11.52
N TYR A 142 -17.07 -2.70 10.68
CA TYR A 142 -18.09 -1.67 10.95
C TYR A 142 -17.89 -0.88 12.26
N LEU A 143 -16.62 -0.71 12.66
CA LEU A 143 -16.27 0.09 13.84
C LEU A 143 -16.57 1.57 13.61
N PHE A 144 -16.23 2.08 12.45
CA PHE A 144 -16.49 3.45 12.01
C PHE A 144 -17.77 3.50 11.18
N GLU A 145 -18.57 4.54 11.37
CA GLU A 145 -19.84 4.71 10.67
C GLU A 145 -19.64 5.24 9.24
N ASP A 146 -18.73 6.20 9.11
CA ASP A 146 -18.32 6.84 7.86
C ASP A 146 -16.90 7.44 7.99
N GLU A 147 -16.46 8.13 6.94
CA GLU A 147 -15.14 8.76 6.89
C GLU A 147 -15.01 9.90 7.90
N GLU A 148 -16.08 10.69 8.12
CA GLU A 148 -16.08 11.83 9.04
C GLU A 148 -15.87 11.36 10.48
N HIS A 149 -16.63 10.34 10.91
CA HIS A 149 -16.43 9.70 12.21
C HIS A 149 -15.00 9.16 12.37
N ALA A 150 -14.45 8.50 11.32
CA ALA A 150 -13.08 8.00 11.37
C ALA A 150 -12.07 9.13 11.53
N TYR A 151 -12.24 10.25 10.83
CA TYR A 151 -11.34 11.41 10.95
C TYR A 151 -11.41 12.05 12.34
N GLU A 152 -12.59 12.25 12.89
CA GLU A 152 -12.76 12.79 14.25
C GLU A 152 -12.04 11.95 15.30
N VAL A 153 -12.19 10.63 15.23
CA VAL A 153 -11.53 9.69 16.16
C VAL A 153 -10.02 9.70 15.99
N LEU A 154 -9.55 9.63 14.74
CA LEU A 154 -8.12 9.46 14.42
C LEU A 154 -7.32 10.75 14.53
N ASP A 155 -7.92 11.91 14.34
CA ASP A 155 -7.29 13.20 14.60
C ASP A 155 -7.42 13.61 16.09
N GLY A 156 -8.24 12.89 16.86
CA GLY A 156 -8.47 13.11 18.28
C GLY A 156 -7.47 12.39 19.21
N GLU A 157 -7.89 12.25 20.46
CA GLU A 157 -7.08 11.60 21.52
C GLU A 157 -6.74 10.13 21.22
N VAL A 158 -7.67 9.40 20.61
CA VAL A 158 -7.48 7.98 20.26
C VAL A 158 -6.35 7.84 19.28
N GLY A 159 -6.41 8.57 18.15
CA GLY A 159 -5.38 8.53 17.14
C GLY A 159 -4.03 9.02 17.67
N THR A 160 -4.01 10.14 18.43
CA THR A 160 -2.79 10.64 19.06
C THR A 160 -2.15 9.58 19.96
N SER A 161 -2.94 8.88 20.79
CA SER A 161 -2.44 7.83 21.67
C SER A 161 -1.88 6.63 20.89
N LEU A 162 -2.51 6.25 19.78
CA LEU A 162 -2.01 5.17 18.91
C LEU A 162 -0.70 5.57 18.24
N LEU A 163 -0.61 6.78 17.67
CA LEU A 163 0.61 7.26 17.03
C LEU A 163 1.80 7.31 18.01
N GLN A 164 1.57 7.73 19.26
CA GLN A 164 2.60 7.73 20.31
C GLN A 164 3.14 6.35 20.65
N GLN A 165 2.34 5.29 20.52
CA GLN A 165 2.82 3.94 20.78
C GLN A 165 3.88 3.46 19.77
N LEU A 166 3.94 4.09 18.57
CA LEU A 166 4.97 3.82 17.57
C LEU A 166 6.36 4.23 18.03
N ASP A 167 6.48 5.14 19.00
CA ASP A 167 7.76 5.58 19.59
C ASP A 167 8.55 4.37 20.12
N SER A 168 7.85 3.35 20.65
CA SER A 168 8.46 2.11 21.13
C SER A 168 9.16 1.31 20.03
N GLN A 169 8.85 1.58 18.78
CA GLN A 169 9.44 0.97 17.60
C GLN A 169 10.50 1.86 16.93
N GLY A 170 10.87 2.98 17.53
CA GLY A 170 11.79 3.97 16.94
C GLY A 170 11.16 4.77 15.80
N ILE A 171 9.84 4.87 15.79
CA ILE A 171 9.04 5.51 14.74
C ILE A 171 8.25 6.66 15.34
N LYS A 172 8.31 7.85 14.75
CA LYS A 172 7.34 8.91 14.99
C LYS A 172 6.16 8.73 14.02
N GLY A 173 4.98 8.46 14.58
CA GLY A 173 3.74 8.56 13.82
C GLY A 173 3.42 10.03 13.56
N VAL A 174 3.28 10.42 12.29
CA VAL A 174 3.05 11.81 11.88
C VAL A 174 1.56 12.12 11.82
N GLY A 175 0.76 11.20 11.26
CA GLY A 175 -0.68 11.37 11.16
C GLY A 175 -1.36 10.21 10.44
N PHE A 176 -2.68 10.10 10.63
CA PHE A 176 -3.52 9.18 9.90
C PHE A 176 -4.03 9.85 8.61
N TRP A 177 -3.73 9.20 7.48
CA TRP A 177 -4.18 9.60 6.16
C TRP A 177 -5.25 8.63 5.67
N GLU A 178 -5.93 8.96 4.58
CA GLU A 178 -7.02 8.15 4.02
C GLU A 178 -6.49 6.97 3.21
N ASN A 179 -6.95 5.77 3.55
CA ASN A 179 -6.88 4.62 2.66
C ASN A 179 -8.28 4.27 2.16
N GLY A 180 -9.26 4.11 3.06
CA GLY A 180 -10.68 4.03 2.73
C GLY A 180 -11.42 2.84 3.30
N PHE A 181 -12.75 2.81 3.06
CA PHE A 181 -13.58 1.65 3.27
C PHE A 181 -13.23 0.55 2.28
N ARG A 182 -13.23 -0.68 2.75
CA ARG A 182 -12.70 -1.83 2.01
C ARG A 182 -13.81 -2.68 1.42
N GLU A 183 -13.72 -2.87 0.12
CA GLU A 183 -14.66 -3.59 -0.72
C GLU A 183 -14.10 -4.95 -1.14
N VAL A 184 -14.97 -5.93 -1.29
CA VAL A 184 -14.56 -7.27 -1.74
C VAL A 184 -14.55 -7.34 -3.27
N THR A 185 -13.47 -7.89 -3.83
CA THR A 185 -13.41 -8.25 -5.25
C THR A 185 -13.27 -9.76 -5.43
N ASN A 186 -13.74 -10.28 -6.57
CA ASN A 186 -13.50 -11.67 -6.96
C ASN A 186 -13.72 -11.88 -8.48
N ASP A 187 -13.30 -13.04 -9.01
CA ASP A 187 -13.49 -13.42 -10.41
C ASP A 187 -14.56 -14.51 -10.65
N LYS A 188 -15.27 -14.94 -9.59
CA LYS A 188 -16.17 -16.11 -9.64
C LYS A 188 -17.64 -15.72 -9.83
N LYS A 189 -18.16 -14.81 -9.03
CA LYS A 189 -19.59 -14.47 -8.97
C LYS A 189 -19.86 -13.14 -8.29
N GLU A 190 -21.03 -12.57 -8.52
CA GLU A 190 -21.53 -11.50 -7.66
C GLU A 190 -21.66 -11.97 -6.20
N ILE A 191 -21.19 -11.16 -5.27
CA ILE A 191 -21.37 -11.35 -3.83
C ILE A 191 -22.40 -10.31 -3.37
N LYS A 192 -23.56 -10.78 -2.93
CA LYS A 192 -24.69 -9.93 -2.47
C LYS A 192 -24.94 -10.06 -0.98
N THR A 193 -24.65 -11.23 -0.44
CA THR A 193 -24.86 -11.55 0.97
C THR A 193 -23.61 -12.22 1.56
N PRO A 194 -23.43 -12.22 2.87
CA PRO A 194 -22.32 -12.91 3.53
C PRO A 194 -22.23 -14.41 3.16
N ASP A 195 -23.37 -15.05 2.92
CA ASP A 195 -23.41 -16.47 2.50
C ASP A 195 -22.71 -16.74 1.16
N ASP A 196 -22.60 -15.73 0.34
CA ASP A 196 -21.88 -15.84 -0.94
C ASP A 196 -20.36 -15.98 -0.77
N LEU A 197 -19.81 -15.60 0.37
CA LEU A 197 -18.38 -15.80 0.70
C LEU A 197 -18.04 -17.23 1.10
N LYS A 198 -19.03 -18.06 1.44
CA LYS A 198 -18.79 -19.43 1.94
C LYS A 198 -17.97 -20.26 0.97
N GLY A 199 -16.83 -20.74 1.48
CA GLY A 199 -15.89 -21.57 0.71
C GLY A 199 -14.98 -20.82 -0.25
N MET A 200 -15.12 -19.51 -0.40
CA MET A 200 -14.20 -18.70 -1.20
C MET A 200 -12.89 -18.50 -0.46
N LYS A 201 -11.79 -18.47 -1.20
CA LYS A 201 -10.47 -18.11 -0.69
C LYS A 201 -10.27 -16.61 -0.88
N ILE A 202 -10.34 -15.88 0.22
CA ILE A 202 -10.17 -14.42 0.20
C ILE A 202 -8.79 -14.08 0.76
N ARG A 203 -8.01 -13.35 -0.02
CA ARG A 203 -6.78 -12.77 0.49
C ARG A 203 -7.13 -11.65 1.47
N THR A 204 -6.42 -11.63 2.60
CA THR A 204 -6.44 -10.54 3.58
C THR A 204 -5.04 -9.96 3.73
N MET A 205 -4.95 -8.81 4.38
CA MET A 205 -3.66 -8.37 4.90
C MET A 205 -3.18 -9.32 6.01
N GLU A 206 -1.92 -9.19 6.44
CA GLU A 206 -1.34 -9.94 7.56
C GLU A 206 -1.89 -9.41 8.90
N ASN A 207 -3.20 -9.57 9.08
CA ASN A 207 -3.99 -9.00 10.15
C ASN A 207 -4.95 -10.04 10.72
N SER A 208 -4.88 -10.28 12.03
CA SER A 208 -5.68 -11.32 12.68
C SER A 208 -7.17 -10.99 12.72
N VAL A 209 -7.54 -9.71 12.79
CA VAL A 209 -8.95 -9.28 12.81
C VAL A 209 -9.58 -9.46 11.43
N HIS A 210 -8.87 -9.07 10.36
CA HIS A 210 -9.33 -9.33 8.99
C HIS A 210 -9.52 -10.82 8.74
N MET A 211 -8.53 -11.63 9.13
CA MET A 211 -8.63 -13.10 8.99
C MET A 211 -9.83 -13.67 9.73
N GLU A 212 -10.03 -13.28 11.00
CA GLU A 212 -11.14 -13.75 11.82
C GLU A 212 -12.49 -13.33 11.24
N THR A 213 -12.58 -12.09 10.73
CA THR A 213 -13.81 -11.58 10.11
C THR A 213 -14.21 -12.44 8.91
N TYR A 214 -13.31 -12.64 7.95
CA TYR A 214 -13.62 -13.47 6.77
C TYR A 214 -13.86 -14.93 7.10
N GLN A 215 -13.17 -15.49 8.10
CA GLN A 215 -13.43 -16.85 8.59
C GLN A 215 -14.80 -16.96 9.24
N SER A 216 -15.24 -15.97 10.02
CA SER A 216 -16.56 -15.94 10.62
C SER A 216 -17.69 -15.87 9.57
N LEU A 217 -17.42 -15.24 8.42
CA LEU A 217 -18.32 -15.16 7.27
C LEU A 217 -18.26 -16.42 6.38
N GLY A 218 -17.45 -17.43 6.75
CA GLY A 218 -17.37 -18.72 6.07
C GLY A 218 -16.38 -18.77 4.90
N ALA A 219 -15.57 -17.72 4.70
CA ALA A 219 -14.48 -17.73 3.73
C ALA A 219 -13.22 -18.39 4.30
N THR A 220 -12.29 -18.75 3.43
CA THR A 220 -10.92 -19.12 3.80
C THR A 220 -10.04 -17.88 3.66
N ALA A 221 -9.70 -17.25 4.78
CA ALA A 221 -8.81 -16.09 4.79
C ALA A 221 -7.35 -16.53 4.58
N THR A 222 -6.65 -15.90 3.65
CA THR A 222 -5.26 -16.19 3.30
C THR A 222 -4.44 -14.91 3.41
N PRO A 223 -3.66 -14.73 4.50
CA PRO A 223 -2.83 -13.53 4.67
C PRO A 223 -1.70 -13.51 3.63
N MET A 224 -1.46 -12.34 3.03
CA MET A 224 -0.49 -12.18 1.96
C MET A 224 -0.10 -10.71 1.79
N ALA A 225 1.18 -10.42 1.53
CA ALA A 225 1.65 -9.09 1.23
C ALA A 225 1.03 -8.53 -0.07
N TRP A 226 0.94 -7.19 -0.15
CA TRP A 226 0.32 -6.54 -1.33
C TRP A 226 1.04 -6.87 -2.64
N SER A 227 2.36 -6.91 -2.63
CA SER A 227 3.18 -7.21 -3.82
C SER A 227 2.93 -8.57 -4.46
N GLU A 228 2.31 -9.52 -3.74
CA GLU A 228 2.03 -10.87 -4.21
C GLU A 228 0.62 -11.03 -4.80
N ILE A 229 -0.25 -10.04 -4.56
CA ILE A 229 -1.70 -10.18 -4.75
C ILE A 229 -2.09 -10.39 -6.21
N PHE A 230 -1.58 -9.56 -7.12
CA PHE A 230 -1.96 -9.62 -8.53
C PHE A 230 -1.66 -10.99 -9.14
N THR A 231 -0.47 -11.52 -8.84
CA THR A 231 -0.06 -12.86 -9.29
C THR A 231 -0.93 -13.96 -8.67
N ALA A 232 -1.23 -13.85 -7.37
CA ALA A 232 -2.06 -14.83 -6.67
C ALA A 232 -3.51 -14.87 -7.22
N LEU A 233 -4.09 -13.71 -7.52
CA LEU A 233 -5.40 -13.59 -8.16
C LEU A 233 -5.38 -14.14 -9.58
N GLN A 234 -4.38 -13.75 -10.38
CA GLN A 234 -4.24 -14.21 -11.76
C GLN A 234 -4.08 -15.74 -11.87
N GLN A 235 -3.35 -16.34 -10.93
CA GLN A 235 -3.13 -17.79 -10.89
C GLN A 235 -4.26 -18.55 -10.18
N GLY A 236 -5.26 -17.87 -9.60
CA GLY A 236 -6.35 -18.51 -8.85
C GLY A 236 -5.90 -19.16 -7.53
N THR A 237 -4.77 -18.75 -6.97
CA THR A 237 -4.33 -19.17 -5.62
C THR A 237 -5.34 -18.71 -4.58
N VAL A 238 -5.86 -17.51 -4.76
CA VAL A 238 -7.01 -16.94 -4.05
C VAL A 238 -8.09 -16.57 -5.07
N ASP A 239 -9.35 -16.58 -4.64
CA ASP A 239 -10.50 -16.28 -5.50
C ASP A 239 -10.80 -14.77 -5.52
N GLY A 240 -10.45 -14.07 -4.45
CA GLY A 240 -10.72 -12.66 -4.29
C GLY A 240 -9.84 -12.02 -3.23
N GLN A 241 -10.05 -10.72 -3.05
CA GLN A 241 -9.35 -9.88 -2.07
C GLN A 241 -10.29 -8.78 -1.58
N GLU A 242 -9.85 -7.99 -0.62
CA GLU A 242 -10.54 -6.79 -0.16
C GLU A 242 -9.58 -5.59 -0.13
N ASN A 243 -10.03 -4.44 -0.58
CA ASN A 243 -9.31 -3.17 -0.56
C ASN A 243 -10.24 -1.99 -0.84
N PRO A 244 -9.82 -0.77 -0.52
CA PRO A 244 -10.53 0.43 -0.97
C PRO A 244 -10.58 0.56 -2.49
N ILE A 245 -11.63 1.19 -2.97
CA ILE A 245 -11.88 1.41 -4.40
C ILE A 245 -10.69 2.07 -5.10
N ALA A 246 -10.10 3.09 -4.48
CA ALA A 246 -8.94 3.79 -5.03
C ALA A 246 -7.73 2.86 -5.25
N ILE A 247 -7.53 1.87 -4.36
CA ILE A 247 -6.47 0.86 -4.51
C ILE A 247 -6.82 -0.13 -5.61
N ILE A 248 -8.07 -0.62 -5.65
CA ILE A 248 -8.53 -1.58 -6.65
C ILE A 248 -8.37 -1.01 -8.06
N GLU A 249 -8.72 0.26 -8.25
CA GLU A 249 -8.66 0.92 -9.54
C GLU A 249 -7.22 1.27 -9.94
N SER A 250 -6.48 2.01 -9.10
CA SER A 250 -5.14 2.48 -9.44
C SER A 250 -4.13 1.35 -9.67
N ALA A 251 -4.28 0.22 -8.96
CA ALA A 251 -3.49 -0.99 -9.16
C ALA A 251 -4.06 -1.94 -10.23
N LYS A 252 -5.16 -1.55 -10.88
CA LYS A 252 -5.84 -2.33 -11.94
C LYS A 252 -6.18 -3.76 -11.53
N VAL A 253 -6.54 -3.95 -10.26
CA VAL A 253 -6.96 -5.27 -9.75
C VAL A 253 -8.14 -5.82 -10.56
N TYR A 254 -8.97 -4.93 -11.09
CA TYR A 254 -10.12 -5.26 -11.94
C TYR A 254 -9.75 -5.98 -13.27
N GLU A 255 -8.50 -5.93 -13.71
CA GLU A 255 -8.07 -6.72 -14.89
C GLU A 255 -8.14 -8.23 -14.64
N VAL A 256 -8.04 -8.64 -13.36
CA VAL A 256 -8.10 -10.05 -12.91
C VAL A 256 -9.28 -10.34 -11.99
N GLN A 257 -10.13 -9.34 -11.69
CA GLN A 257 -11.29 -9.45 -10.80
C GLN A 257 -12.51 -8.81 -11.47
N LYS A 258 -13.55 -9.61 -11.76
CA LYS A 258 -14.72 -9.17 -12.55
C LYS A 258 -15.85 -8.58 -11.73
N TYR A 259 -15.86 -8.83 -10.43
CA TYR A 259 -16.92 -8.47 -9.50
C TYR A 259 -16.34 -7.67 -8.35
N VAL A 260 -16.99 -6.57 -8.03
CA VAL A 260 -16.74 -5.74 -6.84
C VAL A 260 -18.05 -5.63 -6.08
N SER A 261 -18.03 -5.91 -4.79
CA SER A 261 -19.18 -5.77 -3.91
C SER A 261 -18.91 -4.73 -2.84
N MET A 262 -19.75 -3.68 -2.83
CA MET A 262 -19.62 -2.48 -1.98
C MET A 262 -20.14 -2.79 -0.57
N ILE A 263 -19.29 -3.47 0.22
CA ILE A 263 -19.67 -3.97 1.54
C ILE A 263 -19.23 -3.08 2.70
N ASP A 264 -18.26 -2.17 2.50
CA ASP A 264 -17.67 -1.28 3.49
C ASP A 264 -17.26 -2.00 4.79
N ILE A 265 -16.68 -3.20 4.66
CA ILE A 265 -16.52 -4.11 5.82
C ILE A 265 -15.57 -3.57 6.88
N PHE A 266 -14.54 -2.84 6.49
CA PHE A 266 -13.58 -2.17 7.35
C PHE A 266 -13.34 -0.76 6.85
N TYR A 267 -13.25 0.21 7.76
CA TYR A 267 -12.51 1.42 7.46
C TYR A 267 -11.03 1.16 7.77
N SER A 268 -10.16 1.43 6.82
CA SER A 268 -8.72 1.18 6.97
C SER A 268 -7.98 2.49 6.72
N PRO A 269 -7.45 3.15 7.75
CA PRO A 269 -6.58 4.30 7.55
C PRO A 269 -5.19 3.87 7.08
N CYS A 270 -4.39 4.84 6.64
CA CYS A 270 -2.95 4.68 6.52
C CYS A 270 -2.22 5.66 7.45
N VAL A 271 -0.97 5.38 7.74
CA VAL A 271 -0.16 6.18 8.65
C VAL A 271 1.08 6.69 7.93
N LEU A 272 1.27 8.00 7.96
CA LEU A 272 2.55 8.60 7.60
C LEU A 272 3.50 8.46 8.81
N MET A 273 4.64 7.85 8.56
CA MET A 273 5.66 7.54 9.57
C MET A 273 7.02 8.09 9.16
N ILE A 274 7.78 8.56 10.14
CA ILE A 274 9.18 8.95 9.98
C ILE A 274 10.03 8.27 11.05
N ALA A 275 11.26 7.89 10.71
CA ALA A 275 12.21 7.40 11.69
C ALA A 275 12.40 8.45 12.81
N GLN A 276 12.26 8.02 14.06
CA GLN A 276 12.41 8.92 15.21
C GLN A 276 13.75 9.66 15.18
N SER A 277 14.84 8.96 14.83
CA SER A 277 16.18 9.53 14.73
C SER A 277 16.30 10.59 13.63
N THR A 278 15.58 10.44 12.52
CA THR A 278 15.54 11.44 11.44
C THR A 278 14.83 12.70 11.91
N TYR A 279 13.64 12.56 12.51
CA TYR A 279 12.86 13.69 13.01
C TYR A 279 13.57 14.44 14.16
N ASP A 280 14.21 13.69 15.07
CA ASP A 280 14.98 14.28 16.18
C ASP A 280 16.18 15.10 15.68
N GLY A 281 16.72 14.72 14.51
CA GLY A 281 17.81 15.46 13.86
C GLY A 281 17.40 16.77 13.21
N PHE A 282 16.10 17.06 13.07
CA PHE A 282 15.62 18.31 12.49
C PHE A 282 15.81 19.48 13.47
N THR A 283 16.15 20.65 12.92
CA THR A 283 16.05 21.92 13.63
C THR A 283 14.58 22.26 13.92
N ASP A 284 14.32 23.19 14.82
CA ASP A 284 12.95 23.64 15.13
C ASP A 284 12.23 24.17 13.89
N ALA A 285 12.91 24.91 13.02
CA ALA A 285 12.34 25.42 11.77
C ALA A 285 12.03 24.30 10.77
N GLN A 286 12.87 23.26 10.69
CA GLN A 286 12.62 22.10 9.85
C GLN A 286 11.44 21.26 10.36
N LYS A 287 11.30 21.12 11.69
CA LYS A 287 10.13 20.46 12.31
C LYS A 287 8.86 21.23 12.01
N GLU A 288 8.85 22.55 12.18
CA GLU A 288 7.68 23.38 11.85
C GLU A 288 7.28 23.25 10.37
N ALA A 289 8.25 23.30 9.45
CA ALA A 289 7.99 23.14 8.02
C ALA A 289 7.46 21.73 7.69
N PHE A 290 8.04 20.69 8.28
CA PHE A 290 7.65 19.31 8.08
C PHE A 290 6.25 19.03 8.62
N ASP A 291 5.98 19.37 9.87
CA ASP A 291 4.70 19.10 10.53
C ASP A 291 3.56 19.85 9.84
N LYS A 292 3.79 21.10 9.44
CA LYS A 292 2.82 21.88 8.68
C LYS A 292 2.54 21.29 7.30
N ALA A 293 3.58 20.90 6.55
CA ALA A 293 3.43 20.28 5.24
C ALA A 293 2.67 18.95 5.33
N ALA A 294 2.95 18.14 6.35
CA ALA A 294 2.28 16.86 6.56
C ALA A 294 0.79 17.02 6.89
N GLU A 295 0.45 18.02 7.72
CA GLU A 295 -0.94 18.30 8.11
C GLU A 295 -1.77 18.78 6.93
N GLU A 296 -1.29 19.77 6.16
CA GLU A 296 -2.02 20.29 5.01
C GLU A 296 -2.11 19.27 3.88
N ALA A 297 -1.07 18.44 3.69
CA ALA A 297 -1.09 17.37 2.70
C ALA A 297 -2.04 16.23 3.08
N LYS A 298 -2.24 15.96 4.38
CA LYS A 298 -3.25 15.02 4.89
C LYS A 298 -4.64 15.44 4.44
N ASP A 299 -4.99 16.70 4.67
CA ASP A 299 -6.31 17.22 4.29
C ASP A 299 -6.52 17.16 2.77
N TYR A 300 -5.52 17.58 1.99
CA TYR A 300 -5.55 17.44 0.54
C TYR A 300 -5.76 15.97 0.10
N GLN A 301 -5.06 15.02 0.71
CA GLN A 301 -5.11 13.62 0.35
C GLN A 301 -6.48 12.99 0.66
N ARG A 302 -7.09 13.36 1.78
CA ARG A 302 -8.47 12.96 2.14
C ARG A 302 -9.47 13.45 1.11
N ASP A 303 -9.43 14.73 0.76
CA ASP A 303 -10.28 15.32 -0.26
C ASP A 303 -10.07 14.67 -1.65
N TYR A 304 -8.81 14.44 -2.01
CA TYR A 304 -8.46 13.77 -3.26
C TYR A 304 -9.02 12.36 -3.30
N SER A 305 -8.85 11.57 -2.23
CA SER A 305 -9.33 10.20 -2.13
C SER A 305 -10.84 10.10 -2.28
N SER A 306 -11.60 10.94 -1.57
CA SER A 306 -13.06 10.97 -1.65
C SER A 306 -13.57 11.27 -3.07
N ASN A 307 -12.92 12.20 -3.78
CA ASN A 307 -13.28 12.52 -5.16
C ASN A 307 -12.88 11.40 -6.13
N TYR A 308 -11.68 10.83 -5.94
CA TYR A 308 -11.15 9.76 -6.79
C TYR A 308 -12.00 8.48 -6.70
N ASN A 309 -12.50 8.11 -5.52
CA ASN A 309 -13.35 6.93 -5.34
C ASN A 309 -14.59 6.95 -6.24
N LYS A 310 -15.20 8.13 -6.45
CA LYS A 310 -16.37 8.28 -7.33
C LYS A 310 -16.01 8.02 -8.79
N GLU A 311 -14.90 8.57 -9.24
CA GLU A 311 -14.39 8.39 -10.61
C GLU A 311 -13.94 6.93 -10.83
N ALA A 312 -13.26 6.34 -9.86
CA ALA A 312 -12.75 4.97 -9.92
C ALA A 312 -13.87 3.92 -10.11
N ILE A 313 -15.02 4.12 -9.44
CA ILE A 313 -16.20 3.25 -9.61
C ILE A 313 -16.69 3.30 -11.06
N GLU A 314 -16.80 4.49 -11.64
CA GLU A 314 -17.26 4.64 -13.04
C GLU A 314 -16.24 4.06 -14.02
N ASN A 315 -14.94 4.30 -13.81
CA ASN A 315 -13.86 3.70 -14.61
C ASN A 315 -13.93 2.17 -14.62
N MET A 316 -14.15 1.55 -13.47
CA MET A 316 -14.30 0.10 -13.37
C MET A 316 -15.56 -0.41 -14.08
N ARG A 317 -16.70 0.31 -13.98
CA ARG A 317 -17.94 -0.02 -14.70
C ARG A 317 -17.72 0.05 -16.22
N ASP A 318 -17.06 1.08 -16.69
CA ASP A 318 -16.71 1.28 -18.12
C ASP A 318 -15.74 0.20 -18.62
N ALA A 319 -14.86 -0.31 -17.74
CA ALA A 319 -13.99 -1.46 -18.01
C ALA A 319 -14.73 -2.80 -18.00
N GLY A 320 -16.04 -2.83 -17.71
CA GLY A 320 -16.88 -4.03 -17.73
C GLY A 320 -16.92 -4.80 -16.40
N VAL A 321 -16.48 -4.19 -15.30
CA VAL A 321 -16.59 -4.75 -13.95
C VAL A 321 -18.04 -4.64 -13.47
N THR A 322 -18.55 -5.71 -12.88
CA THR A 322 -19.83 -5.70 -12.19
C THR A 322 -19.63 -5.16 -10.79
N VAL A 323 -20.10 -3.92 -10.54
CA VAL A 323 -20.09 -3.29 -9.21
C VAL A 323 -21.47 -3.47 -8.59
N THR A 324 -21.53 -4.17 -7.47
CA THR A 324 -22.75 -4.57 -6.79
C THR A 324 -22.91 -3.82 -5.48
N GLU A 325 -23.98 -3.04 -5.38
CA GLU A 325 -24.41 -2.46 -4.10
C GLU A 325 -25.09 -3.53 -3.24
N VAL A 326 -24.82 -3.55 -1.93
CA VAL A 326 -25.37 -4.55 -1.01
C VAL A 326 -26.12 -3.90 0.15
N ASP A 327 -26.93 -4.68 0.84
CA ASP A 327 -27.53 -4.27 2.12
C ASP A 327 -26.48 -4.40 3.24
N LYS A 328 -25.83 -3.29 3.58
CA LYS A 328 -24.76 -3.23 4.60
C LYS A 328 -25.25 -3.66 5.99
N ALA A 329 -26.56 -3.52 6.31
CA ALA A 329 -27.08 -3.96 7.59
C ALA A 329 -26.98 -5.49 7.76
N VAL A 330 -27.21 -6.26 6.69
CA VAL A 330 -27.05 -7.72 6.69
C VAL A 330 -25.60 -8.11 6.91
N TRP A 331 -24.66 -7.36 6.32
CA TRP A 331 -23.23 -7.61 6.48
C TRP A 331 -22.73 -7.25 7.87
N LYS A 332 -23.17 -6.11 8.42
CA LYS A 332 -22.87 -5.66 9.79
C LYS A 332 -23.35 -6.68 10.82
N ASP A 333 -24.58 -7.18 10.67
CA ASP A 333 -25.12 -8.23 11.55
C ASP A 333 -24.27 -9.51 11.49
N ALA A 334 -23.96 -10.00 10.31
CA ALA A 334 -23.14 -11.22 10.14
C ALA A 334 -21.71 -11.06 10.69
N ALA A 335 -21.07 -9.89 10.50
CA ALA A 335 -19.72 -9.62 10.99
C ALA A 335 -19.68 -9.33 12.50
N SER A 336 -20.81 -9.05 13.16
CA SER A 336 -20.88 -8.73 14.59
C SER A 336 -20.32 -9.84 15.49
N ALA A 337 -20.31 -11.09 15.03
CA ALA A 337 -19.73 -12.23 15.77
C ALA A 337 -18.23 -12.05 16.10
N VAL A 338 -17.51 -11.16 15.40
CA VAL A 338 -16.10 -10.85 15.69
C VAL A 338 -15.98 -10.11 17.02
N TYR A 339 -16.96 -9.31 17.41
CA TYR A 339 -16.97 -8.59 18.67
C TYR A 339 -17.08 -9.52 19.90
N ASP A 340 -17.60 -10.74 19.75
CA ASP A 340 -17.57 -11.77 20.80
C ASP A 340 -16.17 -12.34 21.02
N ARG A 341 -15.22 -12.04 20.12
CA ARG A 341 -13.88 -12.59 20.13
C ARG A 341 -12.77 -11.62 20.51
N LEU A 342 -13.11 -10.44 21.02
CA LEU A 342 -12.15 -9.41 21.41
C LEU A 342 -11.05 -9.97 22.35
N ASP A 343 -11.40 -10.82 23.32
CA ASP A 343 -10.45 -11.44 24.25
C ASP A 343 -9.49 -12.40 23.53
N SER A 344 -10.02 -13.23 22.64
CA SER A 344 -9.19 -14.20 21.90
C SER A 344 -8.27 -13.51 20.89
N LEU A 345 -8.69 -12.39 20.34
CA LEU A 345 -7.90 -11.52 19.46
C LEU A 345 -6.97 -10.57 20.23
N LYS A 346 -7.09 -10.56 21.59
CA LYS A 346 -6.30 -9.70 22.49
C LYS A 346 -6.48 -8.20 22.20
N LEU A 347 -7.69 -7.80 21.81
CA LEU A 347 -7.99 -6.42 21.51
C LEU A 347 -8.26 -5.62 22.79
N ASN A 348 -7.87 -4.36 22.78
CA ASN A 348 -8.09 -3.41 23.85
C ASN A 348 -9.56 -2.95 23.88
N LYS A 349 -10.36 -3.56 24.76
CA LYS A 349 -11.80 -3.30 24.87
C LYS A 349 -12.13 -1.86 25.25
N GLU A 350 -11.32 -1.26 26.12
CA GLU A 350 -11.53 0.13 26.53
C GLU A 350 -11.37 1.06 25.32
N LEU A 351 -10.40 0.78 24.46
CA LEU A 351 -10.19 1.52 23.22
C LEU A 351 -11.36 1.32 22.23
N VAL A 352 -11.88 0.09 22.12
CA VAL A 352 -13.08 -0.19 21.30
C VAL A 352 -14.28 0.63 21.79
N GLU A 353 -14.56 0.59 23.12
CA GLU A 353 -15.66 1.34 23.72
C GLU A 353 -15.49 2.86 23.53
N LYS A 354 -14.24 3.37 23.64
CA LYS A 354 -13.94 4.77 23.43
C LYS A 354 -14.25 5.21 22.00
N ILE A 355 -13.86 4.41 21.01
CA ILE A 355 -14.14 4.71 19.58
C ILE A 355 -15.64 4.67 19.33
N GLN A 356 -16.34 3.63 19.77
CA GLN A 356 -17.79 3.49 19.58
C GLN A 356 -18.62 4.58 20.29
N SER A 357 -18.07 5.23 21.30
CA SER A 357 -18.74 6.31 22.04
C SER A 357 -18.36 7.72 21.56
N SER A 358 -17.52 7.84 20.58
CA SER A 358 -17.04 9.13 20.02
C SER A 358 -18.02 9.73 19.00
N ASN A 359 -19.31 9.40 19.04
CA ASN A 359 -20.39 9.92 18.18
C ASN A 359 -20.98 11.23 18.70
#